data_f29f1ddb4387f9b5ad66b3ab2dca063b
#
_entry.id   f29f1ddb4387f9b5ad66b3ab2dca063b
#
_cell.length_a   1.000
_cell.length_b   1.000
_cell.length_c   1.000
_cell.angle_alpha   90.00
_cell.angle_beta   90.00
_cell.angle_gamma   90.00
#
_symmetry.space_group_name_H-M   'P 1'
#
loop_
_entity.id
_entity.type
_entity.pdbx_description
1 polymer ?
#
loop_
_entity_poly.entity_id
_entity_poly.type
_entity_poly.pdbx_seq_one_letter_code
_entity_poly.pdbx_strand_id
1 'polypeptide(L)'
;MSVAYPHLFSPYRLGPVTLKNRIVHASMSTRYVTGGRVSDRLILYHATRARGGAAMTVTEPLNLLKRQTNAQKVTVRAPENAEGLRRWAAGARPGTKASTS
;
A
#
# COMPACT_ATOMS: atom_id res chain seq x y z
N MET A 1 -2.60 21.11 -13.71
CA MET A 1 -2.95 19.75 -13.76
C MET A 1 -4.28 19.44 -13.13
N SER A 2 -4.49 19.86 -11.93
CA SER A 2 -5.74 19.56 -11.27
C SER A 2 -6.93 20.38 -11.76
N VAL A 3 -6.71 21.31 -12.67
CA VAL A 3 -7.77 22.17 -13.16
C VAL A 3 -8.87 21.38 -13.85
N ALA A 4 -8.50 20.31 -14.57
CA ALA A 4 -9.46 19.52 -15.33
C ALA A 4 -10.43 18.75 -14.44
N TYR A 5 -10.03 18.43 -13.21
CA TYR A 5 -10.85 17.65 -12.30
C TYR A 5 -10.72 18.22 -10.88
N PRO A 6 -11.30 19.41 -10.65
CA PRO A 6 -11.06 20.11 -9.38
C PRO A 6 -11.56 19.35 -8.15
N HIS A 7 -12.64 18.60 -8.27
CA HIS A 7 -13.15 17.86 -7.12
C HIS A 7 -12.31 16.63 -6.83
N LEU A 8 -11.89 15.92 -7.87
CA LEU A 8 -11.06 14.71 -7.70
C LEU A 8 -9.75 15.02 -7.01
N PHE A 9 -9.14 16.16 -7.35
CA PHE A 9 -7.83 16.52 -6.82
C PHE A 9 -7.91 17.43 -5.60
N SER A 10 -9.10 17.67 -5.07
CA SER A 10 -9.22 18.44 -3.84
C SER A 10 -8.92 17.57 -2.63
N PRO A 11 -8.40 18.16 -1.55
CA PRO A 11 -8.15 17.38 -0.33
C PRO A 11 -9.44 16.84 0.26
N TYR A 12 -9.32 15.73 0.96
CA TYR A 12 -10.44 15.11 1.64
C TYR A 12 -10.02 14.73 3.05
N ARG A 13 -10.81 15.14 4.03
CA ARG A 13 -10.55 14.81 5.42
C ARG A 13 -11.17 13.48 5.77
N LEU A 14 -10.33 12.54 6.19
CA LEU A 14 -10.76 11.21 6.61
C LEU A 14 -10.37 11.04 8.07
N GLY A 15 -11.31 11.31 8.98
CA GLY A 15 -11.01 11.29 10.40
C GLY A 15 -9.91 12.28 10.74
N PRO A 16 -8.85 11.85 11.41
CA PRO A 16 -7.74 12.76 11.77
C PRO A 16 -6.75 13.00 10.62
N VAL A 17 -6.96 12.35 9.48
CA VAL A 17 -6.01 12.42 8.36
C VAL A 17 -6.61 13.20 7.22
N THR A 18 -5.81 14.07 6.60
CA THR A 18 -6.22 14.79 5.40
C THR A 18 -5.52 14.18 4.20
N LEU A 19 -6.29 13.64 3.27
CA LEU A 19 -5.77 13.08 2.04
C LEU A 19 -5.53 14.19 1.03
N LYS A 20 -4.46 14.07 0.26
CA LYS A 20 -4.11 15.11 -0.72
C LYS A 20 -5.08 15.18 -1.90
N ASN A 21 -5.79 14.10 -2.17
CA ASN A 21 -6.82 14.07 -3.20
C ASN A 21 -7.78 12.96 -2.86
N ARG A 22 -8.70 12.66 -3.78
CA ARG A 22 -9.75 11.67 -3.54
C ARG A 22 -9.53 10.37 -4.29
N ILE A 23 -8.30 10.12 -4.71
CA ILE A 23 -7.95 8.89 -5.42
C ILE A 23 -7.49 7.84 -4.42
N VAL A 24 -8.20 6.71 -4.40
CA VAL A 24 -7.90 5.59 -3.52
C VAL A 24 -7.64 4.36 -4.36
N HIS A 25 -6.48 3.72 -4.14
CA HIS A 25 -6.18 2.45 -4.78
C HIS A 25 -6.84 1.35 -3.96
N ALA A 26 -7.83 0.69 -4.54
CA ALA A 26 -8.60 -0.32 -3.84
C ALA A 26 -7.81 -1.62 -3.68
N SER A 27 -8.23 -2.42 -2.70
CA SER A 27 -7.60 -3.71 -2.42
C SER A 27 -7.74 -4.66 -3.60
N MET A 28 -6.63 -5.23 -4.03
CA MET A 28 -6.59 -6.22 -5.12
C MET A 28 -5.51 -7.24 -4.83
N SER A 29 -5.82 -8.51 -4.99
CA SER A 29 -4.85 -9.58 -4.80
C SER A 29 -3.94 -9.66 -6.02
N THR A 30 -2.67 -9.40 -5.82
CA THR A 30 -1.70 -9.33 -6.91
C THR A 30 -1.01 -10.64 -7.20
N ARG A 31 -0.98 -11.55 -6.21
CA ARG A 31 -0.20 -12.78 -6.24
C ARG A 31 1.30 -12.54 -6.34
N TYR A 32 1.75 -11.37 -5.90
CA TYR A 32 3.18 -11.06 -5.84
C TYR A 32 3.80 -11.44 -4.51
N VAL A 33 3.05 -12.11 -3.66
CA VAL A 33 3.52 -12.61 -2.38
C VAL A 33 4.16 -13.97 -2.59
N THR A 34 5.32 -14.18 -2.00
CA THR A 34 6.04 -15.44 -2.11
C THR A 34 6.21 -16.03 -0.73
N GLY A 35 5.61 -17.22 -0.51
CA GLY A 35 5.77 -17.92 0.75
C GLY A 35 5.29 -17.14 1.96
N GLY A 36 4.25 -16.35 1.81
CA GLY A 36 3.70 -15.55 2.91
C GLY A 36 4.51 -14.33 3.25
N ARG A 37 5.48 -13.96 2.43
CA ARG A 37 6.38 -12.83 2.70
C ARG A 37 6.14 -11.69 1.73
N VAL A 38 6.45 -10.49 2.21
CA VAL A 38 6.41 -9.30 1.36
C VAL A 38 7.55 -9.40 0.35
N SER A 39 7.22 -9.28 -0.93
CA SER A 39 8.23 -9.32 -1.99
C SER A 39 8.58 -7.91 -2.44
N ASP A 40 9.75 -7.76 -3.06
CA ASP A 40 10.13 -6.48 -3.64
C ASP A 40 9.15 -6.06 -4.73
N ARG A 41 8.61 -7.02 -5.47
CA ARG A 41 7.63 -6.74 -6.51
C ARG A 41 6.35 -6.16 -5.92
N LEU A 42 5.93 -6.66 -4.77
CA LEU A 42 4.74 -6.16 -4.09
C LEU A 42 4.97 -4.74 -3.58
N ILE A 43 6.15 -4.49 -3.01
CA ILE A 43 6.52 -3.14 -2.56
C ILE A 43 6.50 -2.17 -3.73
N LEU A 44 7.11 -2.55 -4.84
CA LEU A 44 7.16 -1.71 -6.03
C LEU A 44 5.77 -1.45 -6.60
N TYR A 45 4.90 -2.46 -6.57
CA TYR A 45 3.54 -2.33 -7.06
C TYR A 45 2.81 -1.18 -6.37
N HIS A 46 2.84 -1.15 -5.04
CA HIS A 46 2.16 -0.10 -4.29
C HIS A 46 2.90 1.22 -4.34
N ALA A 47 4.23 1.20 -4.34
CA ALA A 47 5.01 2.42 -4.44
C ALA A 47 4.76 3.13 -5.78
N THR A 48 4.60 2.38 -6.85
CA THR A 48 4.32 2.95 -8.16
C THR A 48 2.98 3.67 -8.16
N ARG A 49 1.97 3.09 -7.55
CA ARG A 49 0.65 3.72 -7.47
C ARG A 49 0.67 4.96 -6.59
N ALA A 50 1.42 4.91 -5.49
CA ALA A 50 1.54 6.08 -4.61
C ALA A 50 2.25 7.23 -5.33
N ARG A 51 3.31 6.92 -6.05
CA ARG A 51 4.03 7.95 -6.82
C ARG A 51 3.20 8.47 -7.97
N GLY A 52 2.29 7.64 -8.49
CA GLY A 52 1.39 8.04 -9.56
C GLY A 52 0.27 8.97 -9.14
N GLY A 53 0.09 9.19 -7.85
CA GLY A 53 -0.86 10.18 -7.37
C GLY A 53 -1.94 9.68 -6.43
N ALA A 54 -2.05 8.39 -6.17
CA ALA A 54 -3.05 7.89 -5.23
C ALA A 54 -2.77 8.44 -3.83
N ALA A 55 -3.78 8.99 -3.19
CA ALA A 55 -3.63 9.54 -1.85
C ALA A 55 -3.74 8.48 -0.76
N MET A 56 -4.34 7.35 -1.08
CA MET A 56 -4.54 6.27 -0.12
C MET A 56 -4.51 4.94 -0.86
N THR A 57 -3.92 3.95 -0.24
CA THR A 57 -3.85 2.61 -0.78
C THR A 57 -4.36 1.62 0.23
N VAL A 58 -5.23 0.72 -0.19
CA VAL A 58 -5.69 -0.39 0.63
C VAL A 58 -4.93 -1.62 0.19
N THR A 59 -4.27 -2.28 1.14
CA THR A 59 -3.46 -3.45 0.81
C THR A 59 -4.36 -4.64 0.47
N GLU A 60 -3.76 -5.62 -0.18
CA GLU A 60 -4.46 -6.87 -0.41
C GLU A 60 -4.67 -7.61 0.91
N PRO A 61 -5.56 -8.62 0.93
CA PRO A 61 -5.84 -9.36 2.16
C PRO A 61 -4.58 -9.98 2.76
N LEU A 62 -4.51 -9.96 4.08
CA LEU A 62 -3.36 -10.47 4.82
C LEU A 62 -3.79 -11.65 5.68
N ASN A 63 -2.87 -12.58 5.91
CA ASN A 63 -3.07 -13.65 6.88
C ASN A 63 -2.70 -13.11 8.26
N LEU A 64 -3.60 -13.25 9.21
CA LEU A 64 -3.34 -12.79 10.56
C LEU A 64 -2.50 -13.79 11.36
N LEU A 65 -2.82 -15.07 11.24
CA LEU A 65 -2.17 -16.12 12.03
C LEU A 65 -1.09 -16.81 11.22
N LYS A 66 0.02 -17.13 11.90
CA LYS A 66 1.16 -17.75 11.26
C LYS A 66 0.84 -19.12 10.63
N ARG A 67 -0.09 -19.84 11.21
CA ARG A 67 -0.44 -21.17 10.73
C ARG A 67 -1.46 -21.20 9.59
N GLN A 68 -1.88 -20.03 9.13
CA GLN A 68 -2.71 -19.99 7.94
C GLN A 68 -1.88 -20.42 6.75
N THR A 69 -2.50 -21.19 5.85
CA THR A 69 -1.74 -21.89 4.82
C THR A 69 -1.69 -21.20 3.47
N ASN A 70 -2.37 -20.07 3.31
CA ASN A 70 -2.38 -19.42 2.02
C ASN A 70 -1.09 -18.63 1.80
N ALA A 71 -0.15 -19.22 1.07
CA ALA A 71 1.15 -18.60 0.83
C ALA A 71 1.09 -17.41 -0.12
N GLN A 72 -0.06 -17.14 -0.72
CA GLN A 72 -0.23 -15.99 -1.60
C GLN A 72 -0.65 -14.74 -0.85
N LYS A 73 -0.77 -14.81 0.46
CA LYS A 73 -1.09 -13.67 1.31
C LYS A 73 0.02 -13.47 2.32
N VAL A 74 0.37 -12.21 2.58
CA VAL A 74 1.39 -11.89 3.56
C VAL A 74 0.90 -12.27 4.95
N THR A 75 1.76 -12.94 5.71
CA THR A 75 1.44 -13.34 7.08
C THR A 75 1.93 -12.25 8.03
N VAL A 76 1.01 -11.58 8.71
CA VAL A 76 1.33 -10.42 9.53
C VAL A 76 2.09 -10.79 10.79
N ARG A 77 1.75 -11.90 11.42
CA ARG A 77 2.30 -12.26 12.71
C ARG A 77 3.60 -13.07 12.65
N ALA A 78 4.17 -13.22 11.48
CA ALA A 78 5.46 -13.87 11.33
C ALA A 78 6.57 -12.86 11.62
N PRO A 79 7.43 -13.09 12.62
CA PRO A 79 8.47 -12.10 12.96
C PRO A 79 9.40 -11.78 11.79
N GLU A 80 9.65 -12.75 10.94
CA GLU A 80 10.52 -12.54 9.77
C GLU A 80 9.94 -11.58 8.76
N ASN A 81 8.65 -11.25 8.87
CA ASN A 81 8.01 -10.31 7.95
C ASN A 81 8.02 -8.87 8.46
N ALA A 82 8.51 -8.61 9.66
CA ALA A 82 8.44 -7.28 10.25
C ALA A 82 9.14 -6.23 9.37
N GLU A 83 10.34 -6.54 8.91
CA GLU A 83 11.09 -5.61 8.07
C GLU A 83 10.42 -5.41 6.70
N GLY A 84 9.92 -6.49 6.12
CA GLY A 84 9.21 -6.41 4.84
C GLY A 84 7.95 -5.57 4.95
N LEU A 85 7.18 -5.76 6.02
CA LEU A 85 5.98 -4.98 6.25
C LEU A 85 6.30 -3.49 6.39
N ARG A 86 7.38 -3.17 7.11
CA ARG A 86 7.81 -1.79 7.29
C ARG A 86 8.19 -1.15 5.96
N ARG A 87 8.95 -1.86 5.15
CA ARG A 87 9.35 -1.38 3.82
C ARG A 87 8.15 -1.19 2.90
N TRP A 88 7.21 -2.10 2.99
CA TRP A 88 5.99 -2.04 2.18
C TRP A 88 5.18 -0.79 2.53
N ALA A 89 4.95 -0.58 3.83
CA ALA A 89 4.20 0.59 4.27
C ALA A 89 4.90 1.89 3.89
N ALA A 90 6.22 1.93 4.05
CA ALA A 90 6.99 3.12 3.71
C ALA A 90 6.91 3.44 2.21
N GLY A 91 7.01 2.40 1.37
CA GLY A 91 6.96 2.60 -0.08
C GLY A 91 5.60 3.04 -0.58
N ALA A 92 4.54 2.62 0.11
CA ALA A 92 3.17 2.93 -0.30
C ALA A 92 2.69 4.27 0.24
N ARG A 93 3.49 4.97 1.05
CA ARG A 93 3.06 6.22 1.67
C ARG A 93 2.82 7.28 0.62
N PRO A 94 1.62 7.90 0.59
CA PRO A 94 1.32 8.92 -0.41
C PRO A 94 2.24 10.12 -0.29
N GLY A 95 2.68 10.64 -1.43
CA GLY A 95 3.57 11.79 -1.45
C GLY A 95 5.00 11.47 -1.13
N THR A 96 5.33 10.22 -0.88
CA THR A 96 6.70 9.80 -0.59
C THR A 96 7.53 9.85 -1.85
N LYS A 97 8.70 10.45 -1.74
CA LYS A 97 9.66 10.38 -2.83
C LYS A 97 10.22 8.97 -2.90
N ALA A 98 10.73 8.60 -4.06
CA ALA A 98 11.20 7.23 -4.27
C ALA A 98 12.18 6.77 -3.21
N SER A 99 13.01 7.66 -2.70
CA SER A 99 14.07 7.33 -1.76
C SER A 99 13.69 7.53 -0.31
N THR A 100 12.55 8.16 -0.04
CA THR A 100 12.14 8.43 1.34
C THR A 100 10.96 7.56 1.71
N SER A 101 10.81 7.32 2.94
CA SER A 101 9.72 6.49 3.41
C SER A 101 8.94 7.15 4.50
#